data_ae19b229882837ae6b994288a89b30bd
#
_entry.id   ae19b229882837ae6b994288a89b30bd
#
_cell.length_a   1.000
_cell.length_b   1.000
_cell.length_c   1.000
_cell.angle_alpha   90.00
_cell.angle_beta   90.00
_cell.angle_gamma   90.00
#
_symmetry.space_group_name_H-M   'P 1'
#
loop_
_entity.id
_entity.type
_entity.pdbx_description
1 polymer ?
#
loop_
_entity_poly.entity_id
_entity_poly.type
_entity_poly.pdbx_seq_one_letter_code
_entity_poly.pdbx_strand_id
1 'polypeptide(L)'
;MHNTTRRKMLGLLGLAPVVPFAAQLLAPSSAAAAAGGLSPRDKIRQRYLPNVELQTQDGKTVHFYDDLVKDKIVTLNFFYAKCEGICPTVTANLARVQNILGEHVGQDVFMHSISLKPEHDTPAVLKEYAQMFKAKPGWTFLTGKPDDIELLRRSLGFTNLDPQLDKDKSQHIGNVRYGNEPLMLWAACPGMGSPEFLAKSISWVIRKDKG
;
A
#
# COMPACT_ATOMS: atom_id res chain seq x y z
N MET A 1 93.20 -8.51 -14.09
CA MET A 1 93.80 -8.36 -15.45
C MET A 1 92.75 -7.71 -16.34
N HIS A 2 93.01 -6.47 -16.69
CA HIS A 2 92.91 -5.81 -18.00
C HIS A 2 91.47 -5.90 -18.67
N ASN A 3 90.91 -4.89 -19.27
CA ASN A 3 91.45 -3.58 -19.72
C ASN A 3 90.20 -2.70 -20.16
N THR A 4 90.37 -1.45 -19.88
CA THR A 4 89.72 -0.26 -20.47
C THR A 4 89.39 -0.35 -21.96
N THR A 5 88.30 0.26 -22.41
CA THR A 5 88.43 1.30 -23.45
C THR A 5 87.21 2.19 -23.47
N ARG A 6 87.46 3.47 -23.33
CA ARG A 6 86.61 4.64 -23.60
C ARG A 6 86.34 4.72 -25.06
N ARG A 7 85.06 5.09 -25.45
CA ARG A 7 84.89 5.99 -26.58
C ARG A 7 83.67 6.87 -26.36
N LYS A 8 83.96 8.16 -26.35
CA LYS A 8 83.00 9.25 -26.43
C LYS A 8 82.45 9.29 -27.86
N MET A 9 81.12 9.55 -28.02
CA MET A 9 80.64 10.36 -29.15
C MET A 9 79.45 11.20 -28.76
N LEU A 10 79.52 12.43 -29.13
CA LEU A 10 78.55 13.51 -28.93
C LEU A 10 77.31 13.33 -29.81
N GLY A 11 76.23 13.84 -29.30
CA GLY A 11 75.33 14.75 -30.06
C GLY A 11 74.10 14.17 -30.69
N LEU A 12 72.99 14.52 -30.20
CA LEU A 12 71.98 15.34 -30.93
C LEU A 12 70.79 15.62 -29.99
N LEU A 13 70.52 16.88 -29.79
CA LEU A 13 69.30 17.39 -29.19
C LEU A 13 68.13 17.08 -30.11
N GLY A 14 67.20 16.26 -29.67
CA GLY A 14 65.89 16.08 -30.29
C GLY A 14 64.84 16.56 -29.31
N LEU A 15 64.26 17.74 -29.58
CA LEU A 15 63.06 18.24 -28.90
C LEU A 15 61.90 17.32 -29.27
N ALA A 16 61.43 16.49 -28.36
CA ALA A 16 60.15 15.81 -28.50
C ALA A 16 59.02 16.70 -27.96
N PRO A 17 57.93 16.88 -28.68
CA PRO A 17 56.80 17.66 -28.16
C PRO A 17 56.11 16.90 -27.03
N VAL A 18 56.03 17.55 -25.86
CA VAL A 18 55.19 17.11 -24.72
C VAL A 18 53.74 17.29 -25.14
N VAL A 19 53.09 16.16 -25.47
CA VAL A 19 51.64 16.12 -25.61
C VAL A 19 51.03 16.07 -24.21
N PRO A 20 50.19 17.02 -23.81
CA PRO A 20 49.51 16.94 -22.54
C PRO A 20 48.51 15.76 -22.60
N PHE A 21 48.77 14.75 -21.80
CA PHE A 21 47.85 13.64 -21.54
C PHE A 21 46.67 14.23 -20.76
N ALA A 22 45.63 14.64 -21.48
CA ALA A 22 44.38 15.04 -20.89
C ALA A 22 43.81 13.78 -20.19
N ALA A 23 43.86 13.77 -18.87
CA ALA A 23 43.17 12.80 -18.04
C ALA A 23 41.64 12.99 -18.30
N GLN A 24 41.12 12.17 -19.18
CA GLN A 24 39.67 11.98 -19.28
C GLN A 24 39.22 11.31 -18.00
N LEU A 25 38.71 12.12 -17.09
CA LEU A 25 37.88 11.65 -15.97
C LEU A 25 36.70 10.90 -16.57
N LEU A 26 36.79 9.58 -16.55
CA LEU A 26 35.65 8.69 -16.77
C LEU A 26 34.65 8.98 -15.66
N ALA A 27 33.73 9.91 -15.92
CA ALA A 27 32.52 10.01 -15.11
C ALA A 27 31.80 8.66 -15.20
N PRO A 28 31.43 8.05 -14.06
CA PRO A 28 30.60 6.86 -14.12
C PRO A 28 29.30 7.25 -14.81
N SER A 29 29.14 6.71 -16.03
CA SER A 29 27.90 6.82 -16.77
C SER A 29 26.78 6.23 -15.93
N SER A 30 25.95 7.08 -15.36
CA SER A 30 24.71 6.73 -14.68
C SER A 30 23.64 6.25 -15.68
N ALA A 31 24.02 5.37 -16.59
CA ALA A 31 23.14 4.81 -17.63
C ALA A 31 22.70 3.37 -17.28
N ALA A 32 22.43 3.09 -16.00
CA ALA A 32 21.87 1.81 -15.55
C ALA A 32 20.44 1.98 -15.00
N ALA A 33 19.62 2.80 -15.62
CA ALA A 33 18.23 3.00 -15.21
C ALA A 33 17.29 3.01 -16.41
N ALA A 34 17.33 1.97 -17.23
CA ALA A 34 16.31 1.75 -18.28
C ALA A 34 16.22 0.26 -18.69
N ALA A 35 16.22 -0.67 -17.76
CA ALA A 35 15.63 -1.98 -17.99
C ALA A 35 14.22 -1.90 -17.43
N GLY A 36 13.20 -1.71 -18.29
CA GLY A 36 11.81 -1.40 -17.97
C GLY A 36 11.04 -2.52 -17.25
N GLY A 37 11.57 -3.01 -16.14
CA GLY A 37 10.89 -3.95 -15.25
C GLY A 37 10.45 -3.25 -13.97
N LEU A 38 9.20 -3.52 -13.55
CA LEU A 38 8.69 -3.07 -12.25
C LEU A 38 9.65 -3.48 -11.12
N SER A 39 9.85 -2.59 -10.14
CA SER A 39 10.59 -2.93 -8.94
C SER A 39 9.93 -4.11 -8.21
N PRO A 40 10.67 -4.88 -7.38
CA PRO A 40 10.06 -5.93 -6.56
C PRO A 40 8.88 -5.42 -5.72
N ARG A 41 8.98 -4.22 -5.17
CA ARG A 41 7.90 -3.54 -4.43
C ARG A 41 6.68 -3.31 -5.33
N ASP A 42 6.86 -2.79 -6.54
CA ASP A 42 5.75 -2.53 -7.45
C ASP A 42 5.05 -3.80 -7.91
N LYS A 43 5.79 -4.90 -8.10
CA LYS A 43 5.21 -6.21 -8.41
C LYS A 43 4.33 -6.72 -7.27
N ILE A 44 4.80 -6.62 -6.02
CA ILE A 44 4.03 -6.98 -4.83
C ILE A 44 2.79 -6.08 -4.72
N ARG A 45 2.97 -4.77 -4.89
CA ARG A 45 1.87 -3.80 -4.85
C ARG A 45 0.80 -4.14 -5.90
N GLN A 46 1.17 -4.32 -7.16
CA GLN A 46 0.20 -4.64 -8.21
C GLN A 46 -0.57 -5.93 -7.95
N ARG A 47 0.07 -6.92 -7.35
CA ARG A 47 -0.56 -8.20 -7.04
C ARG A 47 -1.56 -8.12 -5.88
N TYR A 48 -1.25 -7.35 -4.84
CA TYR A 48 -2.01 -7.32 -3.59
C TYR A 48 -2.84 -6.05 -3.38
N LEU A 49 -2.52 -4.97 -4.08
CA LEU A 49 -3.18 -3.67 -3.96
C LEU A 49 -3.54 -3.14 -5.37
N PRO A 50 -4.47 -3.78 -6.08
CA PRO A 50 -4.87 -3.34 -7.42
C PRO A 50 -5.51 -1.94 -7.36
N ASN A 51 -5.21 -1.11 -8.37
CA ASN A 51 -5.67 0.28 -8.40
C ASN A 51 -6.99 0.40 -9.16
N VAL A 52 -8.03 -0.22 -8.65
CA VAL A 52 -9.39 -0.18 -9.24
C VAL A 52 -10.12 1.11 -8.91
N GLU A 53 -11.09 1.46 -9.75
CA GLU A 53 -11.98 2.59 -9.54
C GLU A 53 -13.12 2.23 -8.59
N LEU A 54 -13.34 3.07 -7.58
CA LEU A 54 -14.40 2.92 -6.58
C LEU A 54 -15.18 4.24 -6.45
N GLN A 55 -16.36 4.16 -5.82
CA GLN A 55 -17.15 5.31 -5.42
C GLN A 55 -17.30 5.35 -3.90
N THR A 56 -17.13 6.54 -3.33
CA THR A 56 -17.36 6.76 -1.91
C THR A 56 -18.86 6.92 -1.62
N GLN A 57 -19.25 6.86 -0.33
CA GLN A 57 -20.61 7.16 0.13
C GLN A 57 -21.10 8.56 -0.25
N ASP A 58 -20.21 9.47 -0.63
CA ASP A 58 -20.56 10.81 -1.09
C ASP A 58 -20.59 10.93 -2.62
N GLY A 59 -20.49 9.78 -3.34
CA GLY A 59 -20.53 9.72 -4.80
C GLY A 59 -19.22 10.15 -5.48
N LYS A 60 -18.15 10.39 -4.75
CA LYS A 60 -16.85 10.74 -5.32
C LYS A 60 -16.17 9.49 -5.89
N THR A 61 -15.71 9.57 -7.14
CA THR A 61 -14.85 8.54 -7.75
C THR A 61 -13.42 8.64 -7.19
N VAL A 62 -12.85 7.50 -6.83
CA VAL A 62 -11.51 7.36 -6.28
C VAL A 62 -10.83 6.10 -6.79
N HIS A 63 -9.50 6.10 -6.86
CA HIS A 63 -8.71 4.93 -7.18
C HIS A 63 -8.19 4.29 -5.89
N PHE A 64 -8.43 2.98 -5.73
CA PHE A 64 -8.16 2.28 -4.48
C PHE A 64 -6.73 2.48 -3.97
N TYR A 65 -5.73 2.21 -4.82
CA TYR A 65 -4.36 2.37 -4.36
C TYR A 65 -3.93 3.83 -4.27
N ASP A 66 -4.08 4.59 -5.36
CA ASP A 66 -3.50 5.93 -5.46
C ASP A 66 -4.14 6.93 -4.47
N ASP A 67 -5.47 6.86 -4.30
CA ASP A 67 -6.18 7.82 -3.47
C ASP A 67 -6.37 7.37 -2.03
N LEU A 68 -6.50 6.05 -1.78
CA LEU A 68 -6.92 5.55 -0.48
C LEU A 68 -5.82 4.87 0.32
N VAL A 69 -4.82 4.25 -0.33
CA VAL A 69 -3.85 3.38 0.34
C VAL A 69 -2.42 3.92 0.28
N LYS A 70 -2.02 4.48 -0.85
CA LYS A 70 -0.66 4.95 -1.09
C LYS A 70 -0.23 5.98 -0.06
N ASP A 71 0.95 5.77 0.53
CA ASP A 71 1.58 6.62 1.53
C ASP A 71 0.75 6.80 2.82
N LYS A 72 -0.14 5.85 3.12
CA LYS A 72 -1.05 5.93 4.28
C LYS A 72 -0.98 4.70 5.18
N ILE A 73 -1.46 4.87 6.40
CA ILE A 73 -1.84 3.78 7.28
C ILE A 73 -3.34 3.58 7.11
N VAL A 74 -3.76 2.35 6.80
CA VAL A 74 -5.15 2.08 6.49
C VAL A 74 -5.70 0.88 7.26
N THR A 75 -7.01 0.88 7.50
CA THR A 75 -7.77 -0.32 7.85
C THR A 75 -8.74 -0.65 6.73
N LEU A 76 -8.87 -1.92 6.41
CA LEU A 76 -9.70 -2.43 5.32
C LEU A 76 -10.59 -3.56 5.84
N ASN A 77 -11.87 -3.48 5.58
CA ASN A 77 -12.80 -4.58 5.81
C ASN A 77 -13.85 -4.63 4.71
N PHE A 78 -14.45 -5.80 4.53
CA PHE A 78 -15.58 -5.98 3.63
C PHE A 78 -16.87 -6.16 4.43
N PHE A 79 -17.98 -5.67 3.87
CA PHE A 79 -19.31 -5.73 4.47
C PHE A 79 -20.39 -5.65 3.37
N TYR A 80 -21.66 -5.67 3.72
CA TYR A 80 -22.76 -5.16 2.91
C TYR A 80 -23.88 -4.62 3.81
N ALA A 81 -24.60 -3.60 3.33
CA ALA A 81 -25.48 -2.79 4.19
C ALA A 81 -26.67 -3.58 4.78
N LYS A 82 -27.23 -4.51 4.03
CA LYS A 82 -28.36 -5.35 4.47
C LYS A 82 -27.92 -6.71 5.02
N CYS A 83 -26.79 -6.74 5.71
CA CYS A 83 -26.29 -7.96 6.36
C CYS A 83 -27.02 -8.20 7.68
N GLU A 84 -27.61 -9.37 7.85
CA GLU A 84 -28.25 -9.81 9.11
C GLU A 84 -27.27 -10.62 10.00
N GLY A 85 -26.06 -10.86 9.51
CA GLY A 85 -25.01 -11.63 10.21
C GLY A 85 -24.03 -10.76 10.97
N ILE A 86 -22.74 -10.94 10.66
CA ILE A 86 -21.62 -10.33 11.42
C ILE A 86 -21.34 -8.86 11.12
N CYS A 87 -21.76 -8.34 9.95
CA CYS A 87 -21.40 -6.98 9.52
C CYS A 87 -21.82 -5.89 10.52
N PRO A 88 -23.05 -5.89 11.08
CA PRO A 88 -23.44 -4.86 12.04
C PRO A 88 -22.54 -4.86 13.27
N THR A 89 -22.17 -6.04 13.79
CA THR A 89 -21.29 -6.16 14.95
C THR A 89 -19.87 -5.66 14.62
N VAL A 90 -19.31 -6.08 13.48
CA VAL A 90 -17.99 -5.61 13.03
C VAL A 90 -17.97 -4.09 12.85
N THR A 91 -19.01 -3.54 12.21
CA THR A 91 -19.12 -2.09 11.99
C THR A 91 -19.28 -1.32 13.31
N ALA A 92 -20.08 -1.84 14.26
CA ALA A 92 -20.20 -1.25 15.59
C ALA A 92 -18.87 -1.27 16.36
N ASN A 93 -18.10 -2.38 16.25
CA ASN A 93 -16.75 -2.45 16.84
C ASN A 93 -15.81 -1.43 16.20
N LEU A 94 -15.83 -1.29 14.87
CA LEU A 94 -15.00 -0.31 14.15
C LEU A 94 -15.38 1.14 14.51
N ALA A 95 -16.65 1.44 14.75
CA ALA A 95 -17.07 2.75 15.26
C ALA A 95 -16.48 3.05 16.65
N ARG A 96 -16.38 2.04 17.52
CA ARG A 96 -15.70 2.18 18.83
C ARG A 96 -14.18 2.30 18.64
N VAL A 97 -13.59 1.52 17.73
CA VAL A 97 -12.17 1.64 17.35
C VAL A 97 -11.85 3.06 16.88
N GLN A 98 -12.70 3.66 16.04
CA GLN A 98 -12.54 5.04 15.61
C GLN A 98 -12.51 6.00 16.79
N ASN A 99 -13.35 5.81 17.81
CA ASN A 99 -13.35 6.63 19.01
C ASN A 99 -12.10 6.41 19.87
N ILE A 100 -11.60 5.15 20.00
CA ILE A 100 -10.40 4.84 20.78
C ILE A 100 -9.14 5.42 20.11
N LEU A 101 -9.03 5.32 18.77
CA LEU A 101 -7.92 5.89 18.02
C LEU A 101 -7.97 7.43 17.97
N GLY A 102 -9.16 8.01 18.16
CA GLY A 102 -9.34 9.45 18.28
C GLY A 102 -8.85 10.22 17.05
N GLU A 103 -8.03 11.24 17.29
CA GLU A 103 -7.50 12.16 16.26
C GLU A 103 -6.58 11.49 15.25
N HIS A 104 -6.04 10.31 15.54
CA HIS A 104 -5.27 9.55 14.55
C HIS A 104 -6.10 9.20 13.32
N VAL A 105 -7.42 8.97 13.49
CA VAL A 105 -8.30 8.66 12.36
C VAL A 105 -8.61 9.93 11.56
N GLY A 106 -8.24 9.90 10.28
CA GLY A 106 -8.35 11.03 9.36
C GLY A 106 -7.07 11.88 9.26
N GLN A 107 -6.07 11.62 10.11
CA GLN A 107 -4.74 12.23 10.03
C GLN A 107 -3.68 11.19 9.66
N ASP A 108 -3.48 10.20 10.51
CA ASP A 108 -2.47 9.15 10.34
C ASP A 108 -3.08 7.85 9.80
N VAL A 109 -4.30 7.52 10.25
CA VAL A 109 -5.01 6.28 9.94
C VAL A 109 -6.28 6.59 9.17
N PHE A 110 -6.49 5.90 8.06
CA PHE A 110 -7.70 6.01 7.26
C PHE A 110 -8.44 4.66 7.25
N MET A 111 -9.73 4.70 7.54
CA MET A 111 -10.56 3.51 7.61
C MET A 111 -11.38 3.38 6.33
N HIS A 112 -11.41 2.17 5.75
CA HIS A 112 -12.15 1.91 4.52
C HIS A 112 -12.96 0.62 4.65
N SER A 113 -14.28 0.74 4.49
CA SER A 113 -15.22 -0.37 4.43
C SER A 113 -15.72 -0.52 3.00
N ILE A 114 -15.54 -1.70 2.40
CA ILE A 114 -15.81 -1.97 0.98
C ILE A 114 -17.01 -2.89 0.87
N SER A 115 -18.03 -2.50 0.08
CA SER A 115 -19.22 -3.34 -0.09
C SER A 115 -18.92 -4.60 -0.91
N LEU A 116 -19.51 -5.72 -0.47
CA LEU A 116 -19.54 -7.01 -1.20
C LEU A 116 -20.73 -7.13 -2.15
N LYS A 117 -21.70 -6.22 -2.06
CA LYS A 117 -22.93 -6.21 -2.87
C LYS A 117 -23.14 -4.86 -3.55
N PRO A 118 -22.20 -4.46 -4.43
CA PRO A 118 -22.23 -3.13 -5.06
C PRO A 118 -23.49 -2.89 -5.89
N GLU A 119 -24.15 -3.94 -6.36
CA GLU A 119 -25.43 -3.88 -7.07
C GLU A 119 -26.59 -3.38 -6.20
N HIS A 120 -26.45 -3.46 -4.86
CA HIS A 120 -27.46 -3.01 -3.89
C HIS A 120 -26.96 -1.82 -3.05
N ASP A 121 -25.68 -1.79 -2.79
CA ASP A 121 -25.05 -0.81 -1.91
C ASP A 121 -24.59 0.43 -2.71
N THR A 122 -25.56 1.22 -3.16
CA THR A 122 -25.29 2.50 -3.84
C THR A 122 -24.64 3.51 -2.88
N PRO A 123 -24.00 4.59 -3.38
CA PRO A 123 -23.48 5.65 -2.51
C PRO A 123 -24.47 6.17 -1.48
N ALA A 124 -25.74 6.34 -1.85
CA ALA A 124 -26.80 6.79 -0.94
C ALA A 124 -27.03 5.78 0.21
N VAL A 125 -27.13 4.48 -0.12
CA VAL A 125 -27.26 3.40 0.87
C VAL A 125 -26.06 3.35 1.80
N LEU A 126 -24.85 3.50 1.27
CA LEU A 126 -23.63 3.55 2.06
C LEU A 126 -23.58 4.76 2.99
N LYS A 127 -24.09 5.90 2.54
CA LYS A 127 -24.16 7.12 3.36
C LYS A 127 -25.11 6.95 4.53
N GLU A 128 -26.29 6.37 4.31
CA GLU A 128 -27.24 6.05 5.37
C GLU A 128 -26.64 5.05 6.37
N TYR A 129 -25.97 4.00 5.86
CA TYR A 129 -25.29 3.02 6.71
C TYR A 129 -24.20 3.66 7.56
N ALA A 130 -23.34 4.51 6.98
CA ALA A 130 -22.32 5.24 7.71
C ALA A 130 -22.91 6.12 8.83
N GLN A 131 -24.04 6.80 8.54
CA GLN A 131 -24.75 7.62 9.53
C GLN A 131 -25.35 6.78 10.66
N MET A 132 -25.92 5.62 10.35
CA MET A 132 -26.48 4.69 11.35
C MET A 132 -25.42 4.29 12.38
N PHE A 133 -24.19 4.03 11.96
CA PHE A 133 -23.08 3.68 12.83
C PHE A 133 -22.28 4.88 13.35
N LYS A 134 -22.72 6.12 13.06
CA LYS A 134 -22.09 7.37 13.50
C LYS A 134 -20.62 7.44 13.07
N ALA A 135 -20.33 6.97 11.86
CA ALA A 135 -18.99 7.06 11.28
C ALA A 135 -18.55 8.52 11.18
N LYS A 136 -17.35 8.81 11.63
CA LYS A 136 -16.75 10.14 11.64
C LYS A 136 -15.79 10.33 10.45
N PRO A 137 -15.35 11.57 10.15
CA PRO A 137 -14.30 11.81 9.16
C PRO A 137 -13.09 10.88 9.34
N GLY A 138 -12.47 10.49 8.22
CA GLY A 138 -11.38 9.50 8.20
C GLY A 138 -11.85 8.06 8.02
N TRP A 139 -13.18 7.81 8.02
CA TRP A 139 -13.76 6.52 7.68
C TRP A 139 -14.63 6.64 6.43
N THR A 140 -14.25 5.92 5.37
CA THR A 140 -14.90 5.95 4.05
C THR A 140 -15.57 4.61 3.76
N PHE A 141 -16.81 4.66 3.29
CA PHE A 141 -17.55 3.50 2.78
C PHE A 141 -17.53 3.52 1.26
N LEU A 142 -17.25 2.37 0.66
CA LEU A 142 -16.88 2.25 -0.75
C LEU A 142 -17.75 1.22 -1.46
N THR A 143 -18.13 1.55 -2.67
CA THR A 143 -18.76 0.65 -3.65
C THR A 143 -18.03 0.77 -4.99
N GLY A 144 -18.38 -0.06 -5.97
CA GLY A 144 -17.74 -0.03 -7.28
C GLY A 144 -18.34 -1.06 -8.25
N LYS A 145 -17.62 -1.35 -9.31
CA LYS A 145 -18.03 -2.42 -10.23
C LYS A 145 -17.86 -3.78 -9.55
N PRO A 146 -18.79 -4.73 -9.76
CA PRO A 146 -18.72 -6.06 -9.13
C PRO A 146 -17.38 -6.78 -9.34
N ASP A 147 -16.83 -6.72 -10.56
CA ASP A 147 -15.56 -7.37 -10.88
C ASP A 147 -14.36 -6.71 -10.16
N ASP A 148 -14.38 -5.39 -10.01
CA ASP A 148 -13.35 -4.64 -9.28
C ASP A 148 -13.40 -4.94 -7.77
N ILE A 149 -14.60 -5.04 -7.20
CA ILE A 149 -14.80 -5.46 -5.80
C ILE A 149 -14.31 -6.89 -5.58
N GLU A 150 -14.62 -7.81 -6.49
CA GLU A 150 -14.16 -9.19 -6.39
C GLU A 150 -12.64 -9.30 -6.54
N LEU A 151 -12.04 -8.52 -7.44
CA LEU A 151 -10.58 -8.43 -7.58
C LEU A 151 -9.94 -7.95 -6.27
N LEU A 152 -10.46 -6.88 -5.67
CA LEU A 152 -9.98 -6.37 -4.37
C LEU A 152 -10.11 -7.42 -3.27
N ARG A 153 -11.30 -8.06 -3.16
CA ARG A 153 -11.56 -9.07 -2.15
C ARG A 153 -10.53 -10.20 -2.21
N ARG A 154 -10.25 -10.71 -3.41
CA ARG A 154 -9.26 -11.77 -3.64
C ARG A 154 -7.84 -11.29 -3.37
N SER A 155 -7.45 -10.16 -3.94
CA SER A 155 -6.09 -9.61 -3.80
C SER A 155 -5.76 -9.28 -2.35
N LEU A 156 -6.73 -8.80 -1.59
CA LEU A 156 -6.58 -8.49 -0.17
C LEU A 156 -6.74 -9.71 0.75
N GLY A 157 -6.97 -10.93 0.19
CA GLY A 157 -7.05 -12.16 0.96
C GLY A 157 -8.30 -12.31 1.82
N PHE A 158 -9.42 -11.73 1.40
CA PHE A 158 -10.74 -11.95 2.03
C PHE A 158 -11.50 -13.08 1.33
N THR A 159 -10.81 -14.20 1.10
CA THR A 159 -11.36 -15.40 0.46
C THR A 159 -11.43 -16.54 1.44
N ASN A 160 -12.44 -17.41 1.28
CA ASN A 160 -12.48 -18.68 1.98
C ASN A 160 -11.67 -19.71 1.21
N LEU A 161 -11.02 -20.65 1.94
CA LEU A 161 -10.30 -21.76 1.33
C LEU A 161 -11.25 -22.77 0.66
N ASP A 162 -12.47 -22.89 1.18
CA ASP A 162 -13.54 -23.69 0.56
C ASP A 162 -14.21 -22.84 -0.55
N PRO A 163 -14.13 -23.26 -1.83
CA PRO A 163 -14.73 -22.52 -2.94
C PRO A 163 -16.28 -22.40 -2.87
N GLN A 164 -16.95 -23.31 -2.18
CA GLN A 164 -18.40 -23.23 -2.01
C GLN A 164 -18.78 -22.15 -1.01
N LEU A 165 -18.06 -22.10 0.14
CA LEU A 165 -18.22 -21.05 1.13
C LEU A 165 -17.76 -19.69 0.60
N ASP A 166 -16.76 -19.65 -0.27
CA ASP A 166 -16.26 -18.40 -0.88
C ASP A 166 -17.27 -17.74 -1.82
N LYS A 167 -18.14 -18.53 -2.45
CA LYS A 167 -19.21 -18.02 -3.30
C LYS A 167 -20.34 -17.35 -2.52
N ASP A 168 -20.59 -17.83 -1.32
CA ASP A 168 -21.64 -17.29 -0.46
C ASP A 168 -21.14 -16.04 0.28
N LYS A 169 -21.53 -14.87 -0.23
CA LYS A 169 -21.14 -13.60 0.37
C LYS A 169 -21.69 -13.38 1.79
N SER A 170 -22.67 -14.17 2.23
CA SER A 170 -23.17 -14.14 3.62
C SER A 170 -22.18 -14.77 4.59
N GLN A 171 -21.31 -15.66 4.10
CA GLN A 171 -20.25 -16.35 4.85
C GLN A 171 -18.91 -15.66 4.75
N HIS A 172 -18.88 -14.38 4.37
CA HIS A 172 -17.62 -13.65 4.22
C HIS A 172 -16.82 -13.56 5.52
N ILE A 173 -15.50 -13.50 5.38
CA ILE A 173 -14.59 -13.43 6.51
C ILE A 173 -14.66 -12.04 7.14
N GLY A 174 -15.15 -11.97 8.39
CA GLY A 174 -15.29 -10.72 9.15
C GLY A 174 -13.97 -10.20 9.73
N ASN A 175 -12.88 -10.33 9.00
CA ASN A 175 -11.57 -9.81 9.40
C ASN A 175 -11.45 -8.31 9.08
N VAL A 176 -10.62 -7.64 9.87
CA VAL A 176 -10.12 -6.30 9.58
C VAL A 176 -8.65 -6.42 9.23
N ARG A 177 -8.29 -6.06 8.01
CA ARG A 177 -6.90 -5.92 7.59
C ARG A 177 -6.43 -4.50 7.87
N TYR A 178 -5.21 -4.34 8.32
CA TYR A 178 -4.61 -3.04 8.57
C TYR A 178 -3.15 -3.05 8.15
N GLY A 179 -2.66 -1.88 7.74
CA GLY A 179 -1.27 -1.79 7.29
C GLY A 179 -0.76 -0.37 7.18
N ASN A 180 0.57 -0.28 7.23
CA ASN A 180 1.35 0.91 6.93
C ASN A 180 1.97 0.69 5.55
N GLU A 181 1.39 1.32 4.52
CA GLU A 181 1.81 1.10 3.13
C GLU A 181 3.26 1.52 2.89
N PRO A 182 3.73 2.71 3.33
CA PRO A 182 5.14 3.09 3.19
C PRO A 182 6.14 2.05 3.71
N LEU A 183 5.79 1.35 4.77
CA LEU A 183 6.64 0.33 5.38
C LEU A 183 6.39 -1.07 4.81
N MET A 184 5.41 -1.25 3.93
CA MET A 184 4.92 -2.57 3.46
C MET A 184 4.57 -3.52 4.61
N LEU A 185 4.10 -2.95 5.73
CA LEU A 185 3.75 -3.70 6.93
C LEU A 185 2.23 -3.92 6.97
N TRP A 186 1.82 -5.18 6.88
CA TRP A 186 0.41 -5.57 6.82
C TRP A 186 0.10 -6.69 7.82
N ALA A 187 -1.06 -6.57 8.46
CA ALA A 187 -1.59 -7.60 9.36
C ALA A 187 -3.12 -7.64 9.28
N ALA A 188 -3.71 -8.59 10.01
CA ALA A 188 -5.17 -8.71 10.11
C ALA A 188 -5.55 -9.17 11.52
N CYS A 189 -6.76 -8.80 11.94
CA CYS A 189 -7.35 -9.27 13.18
C CYS A 189 -8.85 -9.59 12.97
N PRO A 190 -9.45 -10.46 13.81
CA PRO A 190 -10.87 -10.75 13.77
C PRO A 190 -11.70 -9.50 14.12
N GLY A 191 -12.58 -9.03 13.21
CA GLY A 191 -13.43 -7.86 13.45
C GLY A 191 -14.49 -8.07 14.54
N MET A 192 -14.77 -9.33 14.91
CA MET A 192 -15.63 -9.69 16.03
C MET A 192 -14.92 -9.62 17.39
N GLY A 193 -13.60 -9.35 17.41
CA GLY A 193 -12.86 -9.12 18.66
C GLY A 193 -13.30 -7.84 19.37
N SER A 194 -12.83 -7.65 20.61
CA SER A 194 -13.16 -6.42 21.34
C SER A 194 -12.59 -5.17 20.63
N PRO A 195 -13.26 -4.04 20.71
CA PRO A 195 -12.76 -2.78 20.11
C PRO A 195 -11.37 -2.38 20.62
N GLU A 196 -11.07 -2.66 21.88
CA GLU A 196 -9.77 -2.37 22.50
C GLU A 196 -8.67 -3.26 21.90
N PHE A 197 -8.96 -4.54 21.65
CA PHE A 197 -8.04 -5.46 20.96
C PHE A 197 -7.78 -5.02 19.52
N LEU A 198 -8.84 -4.65 18.78
CA LEU A 198 -8.71 -4.16 17.42
C LEU A 198 -7.87 -2.87 17.38
N ALA A 199 -8.20 -1.88 18.22
CA ALA A 199 -7.48 -0.62 18.30
C ALA A 199 -6.01 -0.82 18.67
N LYS A 200 -5.71 -1.68 19.64
CA LYS A 200 -4.34 -2.07 20.01
C LYS A 200 -3.60 -2.71 18.83
N SER A 201 -4.26 -3.61 18.09
CA SER A 201 -3.68 -4.27 16.93
C SER A 201 -3.35 -3.26 15.82
N ILE A 202 -4.27 -2.33 15.52
CA ILE A 202 -4.06 -1.29 14.52
C ILE A 202 -2.93 -0.34 14.97
N SER A 203 -2.83 -0.01 16.24
CA SER A 203 -1.79 0.87 16.78
C SER A 203 -0.36 0.33 16.56
N TRP A 204 -0.19 -0.96 16.33
CA TRP A 204 1.12 -1.56 16.05
C TRP A 204 1.75 -1.07 14.75
N VAL A 205 0.93 -0.72 13.76
CA VAL A 205 1.41 -0.19 12.48
C VAL A 205 1.55 1.33 12.48
N ILE A 206 1.03 2.00 13.53
CA ILE A 206 1.23 3.43 13.75
C ILE A 206 2.60 3.59 14.41
N ARG A 207 3.65 3.81 13.64
CA ARG A 207 4.94 4.17 14.22
C ARG A 207 4.82 5.56 14.85
N LYS A 208 5.06 5.62 16.15
CA LYS A 208 5.48 6.87 16.77
C LYS A 208 6.92 7.08 16.29
N ASP A 209 7.14 8.07 15.45
CA ASP A 209 8.48 8.56 15.24
C ASP A 209 9.02 8.91 16.61
N LYS A 210 10.05 8.19 17.05
CA LYS A 210 10.79 8.58 18.24
C LYS A 210 11.54 9.84 17.84
N GLY A 211 10.95 11.01 18.19
CA GLY A 211 11.66 12.26 18.22
C GLY A 211 12.87 12.20 19.15
#